data_cf967bb978a96c17ac45c9b6943741cd
#
_entry.id   cf967bb978a96c17ac45c9b6943741cd
#
_cell.length_a   1.000
_cell.length_b   1.000
_cell.length_c   1.000
_cell.angle_alpha   90.00
_cell.angle_beta   90.00
_cell.angle_gamma   90.00
#
_symmetry.space_group_name_H-M   'P 1'
#
loop_
_entity.id
_entity.type
_entity.pdbx_description
1 polymer ?
#
loop_
_entity_poly.entity_id
_entity_poly.type
_entity_poly.pdbx_seq_one_letter_code
_entity_poly.pdbx_strand_id
1 'polypeptide(L)'
;MDNLSNDLEKGVLNSRRERAMAANNVGCGAYAAVWGIPTVFASMMGGSLGVGCVMWGIALAITIVLNRQIAQDKKKTAAEFDSQTSARNQFIAETLQSQNEFTPIREIRDAGADFSIAIDPQHKKWLVILPPQKVFHLYAFQDLINYELSKDGKSVVSGNSSEAFLGGLLFGAVGAAAGASASKEVKETCSELYLSITVNDPEIPLLRLNLLPGGEKSTEVEQQYAFSIAREIAAQLAYIRANAPAGVEEPTVSSA
;
A
#
# COMPACT_ATOMS: atom_id res chain seq x y z
N MET A 1 12.28 -0.43 18.88
CA MET A 1 11.35 0.09 17.83
C MET A 1 11.03 -0.95 16.75
N ASP A 2 11.90 -1.92 16.54
CA ASP A 2 11.76 -2.92 15.45
C ASP A 2 10.56 -3.87 15.57
N ASN A 3 10.12 -4.21 16.79
CA ASN A 3 8.96 -5.12 16.98
C ASN A 3 7.63 -4.49 16.55
N LEU A 4 7.40 -3.20 16.83
CA LEU A 4 6.16 -2.53 16.45
C LEU A 4 6.02 -2.37 14.92
N SER A 5 7.13 -2.08 14.25
CA SER A 5 7.18 -2.00 12.79
C SER A 5 6.87 -3.36 12.15
N ASN A 6 7.45 -4.44 12.65
CA ASN A 6 7.19 -5.79 12.15
C ASN A 6 5.74 -6.25 12.37
N ASP A 7 5.13 -5.85 13.48
CA ASP A 7 3.72 -6.20 13.75
C ASP A 7 2.76 -5.43 12.84
N LEU A 8 3.05 -4.15 12.57
CA LEU A 8 2.30 -3.36 11.60
C LEU A 8 2.41 -3.92 10.18
N GLU A 9 3.61 -4.27 9.75
CA GLU A 9 3.87 -4.88 8.44
C GLU A 9 3.08 -6.18 8.25
N LYS A 10 3.14 -7.09 9.23
CA LYS A 10 2.35 -8.33 9.23
C LYS A 10 0.84 -8.05 9.20
N GLY A 11 0.38 -7.07 9.97
CA GLY A 11 -1.02 -6.65 9.98
C GLY A 11 -1.49 -6.18 8.61
N VAL A 12 -0.68 -5.38 7.92
CA VAL A 12 -0.95 -4.89 6.57
C VAL A 12 -0.96 -6.02 5.54
N LEU A 13 0.01 -6.92 5.59
CA LEU A 13 0.05 -8.09 4.69
C LEU A 13 -1.21 -8.95 4.85
N ASN A 14 -1.62 -9.22 6.08
CA ASN A 14 -2.84 -9.97 6.35
C ASN A 14 -4.08 -9.23 5.82
N SER A 15 -4.19 -7.92 6.04
CA SER A 15 -5.30 -7.10 5.55
C SER A 15 -5.37 -7.09 4.02
N ARG A 16 -4.24 -6.88 3.33
CA ARG A 16 -4.16 -6.94 1.86
C ARG A 16 -4.51 -8.32 1.32
N ARG A 17 -4.04 -9.38 1.98
CA ARG A 17 -4.37 -10.77 1.65
C ARG A 17 -5.87 -11.06 1.82
N GLU A 18 -6.48 -10.62 2.91
CA GLU A 18 -7.91 -10.75 3.15
C GLU A 18 -8.76 -10.02 2.10
N ARG A 19 -8.36 -8.82 1.70
CA ARG A 19 -9.01 -8.08 0.60
C ARG A 19 -8.90 -8.81 -0.73
N ALA A 20 -7.73 -9.33 -1.08
CA ALA A 20 -7.56 -10.13 -2.29
C ALA A 20 -8.48 -11.35 -2.29
N MET A 21 -8.65 -12.01 -1.12
CA MET A 21 -9.60 -13.12 -0.97
C MET A 21 -11.07 -12.66 -1.00
N ALA A 22 -11.38 -11.46 -0.53
CA ALA A 22 -12.73 -10.92 -0.52
C ALA A 22 -13.19 -10.46 -1.90
N ALA A 23 -12.31 -9.91 -2.72
CA ALA A 23 -12.59 -9.48 -4.09
C ALA A 23 -13.05 -10.65 -4.98
N ASN A 24 -12.59 -11.86 -4.70
CA ASN A 24 -13.00 -13.09 -5.41
C ASN A 24 -14.25 -13.77 -4.81
N ASN A 25 -14.86 -13.20 -3.77
CA ASN A 25 -16.07 -13.78 -3.18
C ASN A 25 -17.29 -13.50 -4.08
N VAL A 26 -17.78 -14.53 -4.76
CA VAL A 26 -19.09 -14.54 -5.39
C VAL A 26 -20.14 -14.39 -4.27
N GLY A 27 -20.75 -13.23 -4.25
CA GLY A 27 -21.43 -12.63 -3.11
C GLY A 27 -22.52 -13.46 -2.43
N CYS A 28 -22.95 -12.97 -1.28
CA CYS A 28 -24.10 -13.41 -0.46
C CYS A 28 -25.40 -13.67 -1.25
N GLY A 29 -25.53 -13.14 -2.48
CA GLY A 29 -26.64 -13.38 -3.38
C GLY A 29 -26.83 -14.85 -3.76
N ALA A 30 -25.74 -15.61 -3.90
CA ALA A 30 -25.83 -17.04 -4.22
C ALA A 30 -26.45 -17.86 -3.06
N TYR A 31 -26.17 -17.50 -1.81
CA TYR A 31 -26.77 -18.14 -0.64
C TYR A 31 -28.27 -17.84 -0.51
N ALA A 32 -28.67 -16.59 -0.74
CA ALA A 32 -30.08 -16.20 -0.69
C ALA A 32 -30.90 -16.95 -1.75
N ALA A 33 -30.35 -17.18 -2.96
CA ALA A 33 -30.99 -17.95 -4.00
C ALA A 33 -31.11 -19.45 -3.64
N VAL A 34 -30.07 -20.05 -3.06
CA VAL A 34 -30.07 -21.48 -2.68
C VAL A 34 -31.08 -21.79 -1.57
N TRP A 35 -31.30 -20.88 -0.61
CA TRP A 35 -32.21 -21.08 0.51
C TRP A 35 -33.61 -20.48 0.27
N GLY A 36 -33.73 -19.44 -0.53
CA GLY A 36 -34.99 -18.76 -0.83
C GLY A 36 -35.90 -19.55 -1.78
N ILE A 37 -35.34 -20.12 -2.84
CA ILE A 37 -36.12 -20.86 -3.86
C ILE A 37 -36.81 -22.11 -3.29
N PRO A 38 -36.13 -22.99 -2.54
CA PRO A 38 -36.78 -24.19 -1.97
C PRO A 38 -37.91 -23.86 -1.00
N THR A 39 -37.79 -22.79 -0.20
CA THR A 39 -38.82 -22.40 0.76
C THR A 39 -40.09 -21.88 0.08
N VAL A 40 -39.93 -21.08 -0.98
CA VAL A 40 -41.08 -20.61 -1.79
C VAL A 40 -41.74 -21.76 -2.54
N PHE A 41 -40.95 -22.68 -3.10
CA PHE A 41 -41.49 -23.85 -3.83
C PHE A 41 -42.21 -24.83 -2.90
N ALA A 42 -41.70 -25.09 -1.72
CA ALA A 42 -42.31 -25.96 -0.70
C ALA A 42 -43.67 -25.40 -0.22
N SER A 43 -43.81 -24.08 -0.12
CA SER A 43 -45.07 -23.45 0.25
C SER A 43 -46.10 -23.44 -0.87
N MET A 44 -45.67 -23.44 -2.15
CA MET A 44 -46.58 -23.49 -3.29
C MET A 44 -47.13 -24.89 -3.63
N MET A 45 -46.40 -25.95 -3.30
CA MET A 45 -46.76 -27.33 -3.67
C MET A 45 -47.59 -28.08 -2.61
N GLY A 46 -48.24 -27.40 -1.66
CA GLY A 46 -49.24 -28.02 -0.78
C GLY A 46 -48.75 -29.22 0.02
N GLY A 47 -47.58 -29.11 0.61
CA GLY A 47 -47.29 -29.80 1.86
C GLY A 47 -47.17 -31.31 1.89
N SER A 48 -46.68 -32.03 0.89
CA SER A 48 -46.23 -33.38 1.12
C SER A 48 -44.87 -33.37 1.79
N LEU A 49 -44.76 -33.79 3.05
CA LEU A 49 -43.54 -33.85 3.88
C LEU A 49 -42.35 -34.48 3.14
N GLY A 50 -42.57 -35.44 2.23
CA GLY A 50 -41.52 -36.10 1.47
C GLY A 50 -40.81 -35.23 0.44
N VAL A 51 -41.52 -34.37 -0.29
CA VAL A 51 -40.92 -33.46 -1.30
C VAL A 51 -40.12 -32.39 -0.61
N GLY A 52 -40.58 -31.87 0.54
CA GLY A 52 -39.87 -30.89 1.33
C GLY A 52 -38.50 -31.42 1.77
N CYS A 53 -38.43 -32.65 2.34
CA CYS A 53 -37.16 -33.25 2.80
C CYS A 53 -36.13 -33.43 1.67
N VAL A 54 -36.55 -33.82 0.48
CA VAL A 54 -35.67 -33.99 -0.70
C VAL A 54 -35.08 -32.64 -1.14
N MET A 55 -35.93 -31.62 -1.25
CA MET A 55 -35.47 -30.27 -1.65
C MET A 55 -34.48 -29.65 -0.63
N TRP A 56 -34.75 -29.85 0.67
CA TRP A 56 -33.82 -29.42 1.72
C TRP A 56 -32.50 -30.19 1.68
N GLY A 57 -32.53 -31.48 1.40
CA GLY A 57 -31.32 -32.31 1.23
C GLY A 57 -30.45 -31.81 0.05
N ILE A 58 -31.08 -31.47 -1.07
CA ILE A 58 -30.40 -30.92 -2.25
C ILE A 58 -29.80 -29.53 -1.92
N ALA A 59 -30.55 -28.63 -1.28
CA ALA A 59 -30.07 -27.32 -0.89
C ALA A 59 -28.85 -27.42 0.05
N LEU A 60 -28.88 -28.36 0.99
CA LEU A 60 -27.77 -28.61 1.91
C LEU A 60 -26.54 -29.15 1.18
N ALA A 61 -26.72 -30.08 0.24
CA ALA A 61 -25.62 -30.59 -0.58
C ALA A 61 -24.96 -29.50 -1.44
N ILE A 62 -25.78 -28.66 -2.09
CA ILE A 62 -25.29 -27.51 -2.86
C ILE A 62 -24.52 -26.53 -1.97
N THR A 63 -25.03 -26.24 -0.77
CA THR A 63 -24.34 -25.35 0.18
C THR A 63 -22.98 -25.89 0.60
N ILE A 64 -22.89 -27.21 0.84
CA ILE A 64 -21.60 -27.85 1.19
C ILE A 64 -20.61 -27.75 0.02
N VAL A 65 -21.06 -27.99 -1.21
CA VAL A 65 -20.21 -27.88 -2.41
C VAL A 65 -19.74 -26.46 -2.61
N LEU A 66 -20.63 -25.46 -2.54
CA LEU A 66 -20.28 -24.05 -2.64
C LEU A 66 -19.27 -23.61 -1.57
N ASN A 67 -19.48 -24.01 -0.31
CA ASN A 67 -18.55 -23.70 0.76
C ASN A 67 -17.15 -24.29 0.53
N ARG A 68 -17.08 -25.51 -0.02
CA ARG A 68 -15.79 -26.14 -0.37
C ARG A 68 -15.11 -25.40 -1.51
N GLN A 69 -15.86 -25.00 -2.55
CA GLN A 69 -15.32 -24.21 -3.66
C GLN A 69 -14.79 -22.86 -3.18
N ILE A 70 -15.58 -22.11 -2.41
CA ILE A 70 -15.17 -20.83 -1.81
C ILE A 70 -13.91 -20.98 -0.96
N ALA A 71 -13.82 -22.05 -0.14
CA ALA A 71 -12.64 -22.31 0.67
C ALA A 71 -11.40 -22.65 -0.17
N GLN A 72 -11.57 -23.34 -1.30
CA GLN A 72 -10.49 -23.65 -2.24
C GLN A 72 -10.03 -22.39 -2.98
N ASP A 73 -10.97 -21.55 -3.44
CA ASP A 73 -10.64 -20.31 -4.15
C ASP A 73 -9.91 -19.32 -3.22
N LYS A 74 -10.34 -19.19 -1.97
CA LYS A 74 -9.61 -18.41 -0.96
C LYS A 74 -8.17 -18.90 -0.76
N LYS A 75 -7.98 -20.23 -0.68
CA LYS A 75 -6.63 -20.81 -0.54
C LYS A 75 -5.76 -20.53 -1.77
N LYS A 76 -6.31 -20.64 -2.98
CA LYS A 76 -5.59 -20.33 -4.23
C LYS A 76 -5.19 -18.86 -4.28
N THR A 77 -6.13 -17.93 -4.05
CA THR A 77 -5.86 -16.49 -4.06
C THR A 77 -4.81 -16.11 -3.01
N ALA A 78 -4.89 -16.71 -1.81
CA ALA A 78 -3.89 -16.50 -0.78
C ALA A 78 -2.50 -16.99 -1.20
N ALA A 79 -2.42 -18.19 -1.80
CA ALA A 79 -1.15 -18.73 -2.30
C ALA A 79 -0.58 -17.92 -3.47
N GLU A 80 -1.43 -17.41 -4.35
CA GLU A 80 -1.03 -16.51 -5.44
C GLU A 80 -0.47 -15.19 -4.90
N PHE A 81 -1.13 -14.58 -3.91
CA PHE A 81 -0.65 -13.38 -3.25
C PHE A 81 0.73 -13.59 -2.58
N ASP A 82 0.87 -14.67 -1.82
CA ASP A 82 2.14 -15.02 -1.15
C ASP A 82 3.26 -15.29 -2.18
N SER A 83 2.93 -15.98 -3.28
CA SER A 83 3.87 -16.25 -4.38
C SER A 83 4.31 -14.97 -5.09
N GLN A 84 3.38 -14.06 -5.39
CA GLN A 84 3.69 -12.77 -6.01
C GLN A 84 4.57 -11.91 -5.10
N THR A 85 4.25 -11.83 -3.80
CA THR A 85 5.05 -11.08 -2.83
C THR A 85 6.46 -11.67 -2.71
N SER A 86 6.59 -13.01 -2.70
CA SER A 86 7.89 -13.68 -2.68
C SER A 86 8.70 -13.39 -3.93
N ALA A 87 8.09 -13.47 -5.12
CA ALA A 87 8.76 -13.15 -6.38
C ALA A 87 9.23 -11.68 -6.44
N ARG A 88 8.42 -10.75 -5.93
CA ARG A 88 8.79 -9.33 -5.83
C ARG A 88 9.97 -9.11 -4.87
N ASN A 89 9.96 -9.76 -3.72
CA ASN A 89 11.07 -9.72 -2.76
C ASN A 89 12.35 -10.30 -3.35
N GLN A 90 12.25 -11.39 -4.11
CA GLN A 90 13.39 -11.96 -4.83
C GLN A 90 13.95 -10.98 -5.85
N PHE A 91 13.10 -10.34 -6.66
CA PHE A 91 13.52 -9.32 -7.62
C PHE A 91 14.24 -8.15 -6.94
N ILE A 92 13.76 -7.67 -5.79
CA ILE A 92 14.45 -6.63 -5.00
C ILE A 92 15.84 -7.11 -4.59
N ALA A 93 15.95 -8.31 -4.01
CA ALA A 93 17.22 -8.86 -3.56
C ALA A 93 18.23 -9.05 -4.70
N GLU A 94 17.79 -9.60 -5.83
CA GLU A 94 18.63 -9.78 -7.04
C GLU A 94 19.09 -8.44 -7.59
N THR A 95 18.19 -7.43 -7.63
CA THR A 95 18.54 -6.08 -8.10
C THR A 95 19.60 -5.45 -7.23
N LEU A 96 19.43 -5.50 -5.90
CA LEU A 96 20.42 -4.96 -4.95
C LEU A 96 21.78 -5.64 -5.08
N GLN A 97 21.79 -6.97 -5.25
CA GLN A 97 23.03 -7.73 -5.42
C GLN A 97 23.72 -7.48 -6.78
N SER A 98 22.96 -7.15 -7.81
CA SER A 98 23.51 -6.88 -9.15
C SER A 98 24.25 -5.55 -9.25
N GLN A 99 24.05 -4.64 -8.31
CA GLN A 99 24.65 -3.31 -8.30
C GLN A 99 25.99 -3.33 -7.56
N ASN A 100 27.07 -3.69 -8.24
CA ASN A 100 28.41 -3.92 -7.66
C ASN A 100 29.01 -2.68 -6.95
N GLU A 101 28.63 -1.46 -7.33
CA GLU A 101 29.10 -0.21 -6.76
C GLU A 101 28.09 0.46 -5.83
N PHE A 102 27.09 -0.28 -5.38
CA PHE A 102 26.02 0.22 -4.55
C PHE A 102 26.00 -0.55 -3.22
N THR A 103 26.31 0.13 -2.13
CA THR A 103 26.34 -0.46 -0.78
C THR A 103 25.27 0.22 0.08
N PRO A 104 24.01 -0.26 0.05
CA PRO A 104 22.93 0.39 0.78
C PRO A 104 23.14 0.27 2.28
N ILE A 105 23.10 1.40 2.98
CA ILE A 105 23.08 1.45 4.45
C ILE A 105 21.64 1.33 4.96
N ARG A 106 20.68 1.79 4.16
CA ARG A 106 19.27 1.75 4.49
C ARG A 106 18.44 1.34 3.29
N GLU A 107 17.51 0.43 3.55
CA GLU A 107 16.46 0.02 2.64
C GLU A 107 15.09 0.24 3.30
N ILE A 108 14.17 0.85 2.57
CA ILE A 108 12.77 1.01 2.95
C ILE A 108 11.96 0.24 1.93
N ARG A 109 11.20 -0.75 2.40
CA ARG A 109 10.41 -1.64 1.55
C ARG A 109 8.95 -1.58 1.94
N ASP A 110 8.05 -1.55 0.95
CA ASP A 110 6.63 -1.75 1.20
C ASP A 110 6.33 -3.19 1.62
N ALA A 111 5.36 -3.40 2.51
CA ALA A 111 4.96 -4.72 3.01
C ALA A 111 4.56 -5.69 1.89
N GLY A 112 3.87 -5.22 0.85
CA GLY A 112 3.51 -6.00 -0.35
C GLY A 112 4.64 -6.10 -1.37
N ALA A 113 5.81 -5.54 -1.06
CA ALA A 113 6.93 -5.40 -1.99
C ALA A 113 6.53 -4.71 -3.31
N ASP A 114 5.63 -3.72 -3.25
CA ASP A 114 5.23 -2.93 -4.42
C ASP A 114 6.32 -1.95 -4.83
N PHE A 115 7.14 -1.52 -3.88
CA PHE A 115 8.35 -0.75 -4.13
C PHE A 115 9.42 -1.01 -3.05
N SER A 116 10.68 -0.67 -3.37
CA SER A 116 11.78 -0.55 -2.41
C SER A 116 12.62 0.68 -2.77
N ILE A 117 13.05 1.41 -1.74
CA ILE A 117 14.02 2.50 -1.86
C ILE A 117 15.23 2.15 -1.03
N ALA A 118 16.40 2.17 -1.65
CA ALA A 118 17.68 1.91 -0.99
C ALA A 118 18.61 3.11 -1.17
N ILE A 119 19.41 3.41 -0.14
CA ILE A 119 20.26 4.60 -0.10
C ILE A 119 21.68 4.22 0.23
N ASP A 120 22.61 4.67 -0.59
CA ASP A 120 24.05 4.56 -0.42
C ASP A 120 24.67 5.96 -0.20
N PRO A 121 24.87 6.37 1.05
CA PRO A 121 25.46 7.67 1.36
C PRO A 121 26.93 7.77 0.97
N GLN A 122 27.67 6.64 0.90
CA GLN A 122 29.09 6.64 0.58
C GLN A 122 29.33 7.05 -0.87
N HIS A 123 28.54 6.50 -1.78
CA HIS A 123 28.63 6.82 -3.21
C HIS A 123 27.66 7.93 -3.62
N LYS A 124 26.88 8.50 -2.66
CA LYS A 124 25.83 9.50 -2.92
C LYS A 124 24.85 9.06 -4.02
N LYS A 125 24.46 7.80 -3.94
CA LYS A 125 23.50 7.17 -4.87
C LYS A 125 22.26 6.69 -4.11
N TRP A 126 21.14 6.64 -4.78
CA TRP A 126 19.92 6.04 -4.27
C TRP A 126 19.22 5.26 -5.39
N LEU A 127 18.54 4.20 -5.00
CA LEU A 127 17.93 3.24 -5.91
C LEU A 127 16.46 3.11 -5.59
N VAL A 128 15.61 3.20 -6.62
CA VAL A 128 14.18 2.90 -6.55
C VAL A 128 13.93 1.62 -7.33
N ILE A 129 13.31 0.65 -6.70
CA ILE A 129 12.94 -0.63 -7.30
C ILE A 129 11.42 -0.73 -7.31
N LEU A 130 10.86 -1.05 -8.47
CA LEU A 130 9.41 -1.19 -8.70
C LEU A 130 9.12 -2.61 -9.19
N PRO A 131 9.04 -3.61 -8.29
CA PRO A 131 8.92 -5.02 -8.65
C PRO A 131 7.70 -5.37 -9.51
N PRO A 132 6.53 -4.74 -9.34
CA PRO A 132 5.38 -5.04 -10.21
C PRO A 132 5.66 -4.75 -11.68
N GLN A 133 6.44 -3.71 -11.98
CA GLN A 133 6.85 -3.34 -13.33
C GLN A 133 8.15 -4.03 -13.77
N LYS A 134 8.87 -4.69 -12.84
CA LYS A 134 10.19 -5.29 -13.05
C LYS A 134 11.22 -4.27 -13.53
N VAL A 135 11.16 -3.06 -12.99
CA VAL A 135 12.11 -1.98 -13.30
C VAL A 135 12.79 -1.48 -12.02
N PHE A 136 13.96 -0.90 -12.20
CA PHE A 136 14.67 -0.18 -11.16
C PHE A 136 15.37 1.03 -11.76
N HIS A 137 15.59 2.04 -10.93
CA HIS A 137 16.22 3.29 -11.32
C HIS A 137 17.27 3.67 -10.28
N LEU A 138 18.53 3.81 -10.73
CA LEU A 138 19.65 4.23 -9.91
C LEU A 138 19.95 5.70 -10.21
N TYR A 139 19.89 6.54 -9.18
CA TYR A 139 20.08 7.98 -9.27
C TYR A 139 21.25 8.44 -8.38
N ALA A 140 21.91 9.53 -8.77
CA ALA A 140 22.76 10.27 -7.86
C ALA A 140 21.90 11.16 -6.93
N PHE A 141 22.45 11.60 -5.80
CA PHE A 141 21.72 12.49 -4.89
C PHE A 141 21.31 13.81 -5.55
N GLN A 142 22.16 14.32 -6.46
CA GLN A 142 21.87 15.54 -7.22
C GLN A 142 20.70 15.43 -8.19
N ASP A 143 20.31 14.21 -8.57
CA ASP A 143 19.20 14.00 -9.49
C ASP A 143 17.84 14.16 -8.83
N LEU A 144 17.78 14.20 -7.50
CA LEU A 144 16.57 14.49 -6.75
C LEU A 144 16.22 15.99 -6.83
N ILE A 145 15.22 16.34 -7.63
CA ILE A 145 14.75 17.73 -7.76
C ILE A 145 13.79 18.08 -6.64
N ASN A 146 12.72 17.27 -6.48
CA ASN A 146 11.68 17.53 -5.51
C ASN A 146 10.96 16.24 -5.12
N TYR A 147 10.22 16.28 -4.02
CA TYR A 147 9.27 15.24 -3.66
C TYR A 147 8.03 15.86 -3.03
N GLU A 148 6.89 15.20 -3.22
CA GLU A 148 5.60 15.66 -2.76
C GLU A 148 4.76 14.48 -2.27
N LEU A 149 4.30 14.56 -1.01
CA LEU A 149 3.36 13.61 -0.44
C LEU A 149 1.95 14.17 -0.61
N SER A 150 1.08 13.40 -1.26
CA SER A 150 -0.32 13.76 -1.48
C SER A 150 -1.25 12.81 -0.75
N LYS A 151 -2.22 13.38 -0.02
CA LYS A 151 -3.30 12.69 0.68
C LYS A 151 -4.63 13.08 0.03
N ASP A 152 -5.40 12.11 -0.45
CA ASP A 152 -6.72 12.32 -1.06
C ASP A 152 -6.70 13.43 -2.14
N GLY A 153 -5.66 13.43 -2.98
CA GLY A 153 -5.45 14.40 -4.06
C GLY A 153 -4.95 15.78 -3.60
N LYS A 154 -4.68 15.98 -2.32
CA LYS A 154 -4.12 17.25 -1.80
C LYS A 154 -2.66 17.05 -1.40
N SER A 155 -1.81 18.00 -1.80
CA SER A 155 -0.41 18.04 -1.34
C SER A 155 -0.36 18.31 0.16
N VAL A 156 0.36 17.47 0.88
CA VAL A 156 0.50 17.53 2.35
C VAL A 156 1.91 17.88 2.76
N VAL A 157 2.92 17.43 1.98
CA VAL A 157 4.34 17.70 2.20
C VAL A 157 5.02 17.94 0.87
N SER A 158 5.83 18.97 0.79
CA SER A 158 6.70 19.23 -0.35
C SER A 158 8.13 19.42 0.12
N GLY A 159 9.10 18.94 -0.63
CA GLY A 159 10.52 19.04 -0.31
C GLY A 159 11.05 20.47 -0.16
N ASN A 160 10.26 21.47 -0.57
CA ASN A 160 10.59 22.90 -0.39
C ASN A 160 10.09 23.48 0.94
N SER A 161 9.27 22.75 1.69
CA SER A 161 8.78 23.17 3.01
C SER A 161 9.76 22.75 4.09
N SER A 162 10.16 23.69 4.93
CA SER A 162 11.07 23.47 6.05
C SER A 162 10.57 22.32 6.97
N GLU A 163 11.52 21.63 7.59
CA GLU A 163 11.38 20.43 8.44
C GLU A 163 10.26 20.48 9.52
N ALA A 164 9.80 21.66 9.89
CA ALA A 164 8.71 21.88 10.85
C ALA A 164 7.36 21.28 10.39
N PHE A 165 7.19 21.02 9.09
CA PHE A 165 5.94 20.53 8.52
C PHE A 165 5.76 19.00 8.64
N LEU A 166 6.86 18.25 8.72
CA LEU A 166 6.81 16.79 8.86
C LEU A 166 6.20 16.33 10.19
N GLY A 167 6.28 17.17 11.23
CA GLY A 167 5.75 16.83 12.56
C GLY A 167 4.26 17.09 12.75
N GLY A 168 3.70 18.12 12.11
CA GLY A 168 2.35 18.59 12.40
C GLY A 168 1.23 17.98 11.55
N LEU A 169 1.49 17.72 10.29
CA LEU A 169 0.43 17.38 9.32
C LEU A 169 0.21 15.87 9.14
N LEU A 170 1.25 15.06 9.37
CA LEU A 170 1.12 13.60 9.31
C LEU A 170 0.42 13.00 10.53
N PHE A 171 0.26 13.78 11.60
CA PHE A 171 -0.32 13.30 12.86
C PHE A 171 -1.79 13.69 13.08
N GLY A 172 -2.43 14.42 12.15
CA GLY A 172 -3.79 14.91 12.34
C GLY A 172 -3.91 15.77 13.60
N ALA A 173 -5.10 15.83 14.19
CA ALA A 173 -5.37 16.57 15.43
C ALA A 173 -4.52 16.14 16.64
N VAL A 174 -3.89 14.97 16.63
CA VAL A 174 -3.04 14.47 17.72
C VAL A 174 -1.69 15.19 17.76
N GLY A 175 -1.14 15.59 16.60
CA GLY A 175 0.11 16.38 16.53
C GLY A 175 -0.08 17.86 16.85
N ALA A 176 -1.28 18.40 16.59
CA ALA A 176 -1.63 19.77 16.93
C ALA A 176 -2.06 19.96 18.40
N ALA A 177 -2.44 18.89 19.09
CA ALA A 177 -2.96 18.92 20.46
C ALA A 177 -1.89 19.03 21.54
N ALA A 178 -0.60 19.06 21.21
CA ALA A 178 0.43 19.48 22.17
C ALA A 178 0.33 20.97 22.56
N GLY A 179 -0.58 21.74 21.93
CA GLY A 179 -0.72 23.17 22.16
C GLY A 179 -2.13 23.75 22.20
N ALA A 180 -3.23 22.98 21.98
CA ALA A 180 -4.59 23.55 22.06
C ALA A 180 -5.62 22.48 22.39
N SER A 181 -6.40 22.79 23.43
CA SER A 181 -7.52 22.07 24.05
C SER A 181 -8.43 21.27 23.10
N ALA A 182 -8.71 20.06 23.56
CA ALA A 182 -9.68 19.09 23.10
C ALA A 182 -10.91 19.63 22.35
N SER A 183 -11.04 19.23 21.08
CA SER A 183 -12.37 19.16 20.47
C SER A 183 -12.37 18.08 19.38
N LYS A 184 -13.22 17.06 19.60
CA LYS A 184 -13.70 16.03 18.68
C LYS A 184 -12.65 15.43 17.72
N GLU A 185 -12.24 14.20 18.03
CA GLU A 185 -11.58 13.30 17.07
C GLU A 185 -12.44 13.19 15.79
N VAL A 186 -12.16 14.05 14.84
CA VAL A 186 -12.54 13.77 13.47
C VAL A 186 -11.52 12.73 13.01
N LYS A 187 -11.89 11.46 13.02
CA LYS A 187 -11.14 10.40 12.32
C LYS A 187 -11.19 10.74 10.83
N GLU A 188 -10.25 11.56 10.39
CA GLU A 188 -10.05 11.77 8.96
C GLU A 188 -9.60 10.46 8.34
N THR A 189 -10.52 9.79 7.67
CA THR A 189 -10.20 8.60 6.88
C THR A 189 -9.37 9.02 5.67
N CYS A 190 -8.17 8.45 5.53
CA CYS A 190 -7.35 8.59 4.35
C CYS A 190 -7.74 7.50 3.36
N SER A 191 -8.16 7.89 2.16
CA SER A 191 -8.55 6.95 1.11
C SER A 191 -7.38 6.66 0.16
N GLU A 192 -6.54 7.65 -0.10
CA GLU A 192 -5.40 7.53 -1.01
C GLU A 192 -4.19 8.28 -0.44
N LEU A 193 -3.03 7.64 -0.46
CA LEU A 193 -1.76 8.27 -0.09
C LEU A 193 -0.70 7.88 -1.12
N TYR A 194 -0.08 8.86 -1.76
CA TYR A 194 1.01 8.61 -2.69
C TYR A 194 2.12 9.64 -2.55
N LEU A 195 3.32 9.20 -2.86
CA LEU A 195 4.52 10.03 -2.92
C LEU A 195 4.94 10.20 -4.38
N SER A 196 5.02 11.43 -4.82
CA SER A 196 5.58 11.82 -6.11
C SER A 196 7.00 12.30 -5.92
N ILE A 197 7.95 11.74 -6.66
CA ILE A 197 9.36 12.11 -6.61
C ILE A 197 9.75 12.61 -7.99
N THR A 198 10.19 13.86 -8.07
CA THR A 198 10.67 14.48 -9.30
C THR A 198 12.19 14.32 -9.37
N VAL A 199 12.66 13.76 -10.46
CA VAL A 199 14.08 13.50 -10.70
C VAL A 199 14.56 14.15 -11.99
N ASN A 200 15.85 14.42 -12.07
CA ASN A 200 16.50 14.94 -13.27
C ASN A 200 16.80 13.80 -14.26
N ASP A 201 15.73 13.18 -14.76
CA ASP A 201 15.78 12.10 -15.73
C ASP A 201 14.82 12.45 -16.88
N PRO A 202 15.33 12.62 -18.11
CA PRO A 202 14.48 13.01 -19.25
C PRO A 202 13.50 11.91 -19.68
N GLU A 203 13.77 10.64 -19.36
CA GLU A 203 12.89 9.53 -19.71
C GLU A 203 11.81 9.33 -18.66
N ILE A 204 12.15 9.46 -17.37
CA ILE A 204 11.24 9.26 -16.24
C ILE A 204 11.39 10.41 -15.24
N PRO A 205 10.88 11.59 -15.56
CA PRO A 205 11.05 12.76 -14.69
C PRO A 205 10.22 12.69 -13.41
N LEU A 206 9.23 11.79 -13.34
CA LEU A 206 8.32 11.65 -12.22
C LEU A 206 8.12 10.18 -11.84
N LEU A 207 8.50 9.84 -10.62
CA LEU A 207 8.21 8.57 -9.99
C LEU A 207 7.01 8.73 -9.04
N ARG A 208 6.03 7.85 -9.13
CA ARG A 208 4.87 7.84 -8.22
C ARG A 208 4.83 6.53 -7.44
N LEU A 209 4.93 6.62 -6.12
CA LEU A 209 4.84 5.49 -5.20
C LEU A 209 3.48 5.53 -4.50
N ASN A 210 2.68 4.49 -4.70
CA ASN A 210 1.41 4.35 -4.03
C ASN A 210 1.62 3.70 -2.67
N LEU A 211 1.47 4.48 -1.61
CA LEU A 211 1.61 4.03 -0.22
C LEU A 211 0.30 3.47 0.31
N LEU A 212 -0.82 4.04 -0.13
CA LEU A 212 -2.17 3.60 0.15
C LEU A 212 -2.99 3.75 -1.13
N PRO A 213 -3.28 2.65 -1.84
CA PRO A 213 -4.06 2.71 -3.08
C PRO A 213 -5.49 3.15 -2.81
N GLY A 214 -5.98 4.09 -3.61
CA GLY A 214 -7.35 4.61 -3.53
C GLY A 214 -8.42 3.60 -3.93
N GLY A 215 -9.68 3.90 -3.57
CA GLY A 215 -10.88 3.19 -4.06
C GLY A 215 -11.55 2.25 -3.08
N GLU A 216 -10.88 1.71 -2.09
CA GLU A 216 -11.46 0.88 -1.04
C GLU A 216 -11.23 1.51 0.34
N LYS A 217 -12.11 1.20 1.29
CA LYS A 217 -11.90 1.61 2.69
C LYS A 217 -10.67 0.90 3.24
N SER A 218 -9.58 1.65 3.35
CA SER A 218 -8.37 1.17 4.02
C SER A 218 -8.62 0.96 5.51
N THR A 219 -8.03 -0.07 6.08
CA THR A 219 -8.06 -0.32 7.51
C THR A 219 -7.20 0.69 8.27
N GLU A 220 -7.48 0.91 9.54
CA GLU A 220 -6.67 1.79 10.39
C GLU A 220 -5.20 1.36 10.43
N VAL A 221 -4.94 0.05 10.45
CA VAL A 221 -3.58 -0.53 10.41
C VAL A 221 -2.85 -0.16 9.13
N GLU A 222 -3.53 -0.23 7.98
CA GLU A 222 -2.96 0.14 6.68
C GLU A 222 -2.65 1.63 6.60
N GLN A 223 -3.55 2.46 7.12
CA GLN A 223 -3.31 3.91 7.17
C GLN A 223 -2.10 4.24 8.07
N GLN A 224 -2.03 3.68 9.27
CA GLN A 224 -0.89 3.86 10.18
C GLN A 224 0.42 3.43 9.55
N TYR A 225 0.43 2.28 8.90
CA TYR A 225 1.59 1.78 8.17
C TYR A 225 2.00 2.71 7.04
N ALA A 226 1.06 3.10 6.16
CA ALA A 226 1.31 3.97 5.04
C ALA A 226 1.90 5.32 5.48
N PHE A 227 1.37 5.91 6.56
CA PHE A 227 1.93 7.14 7.14
C PHE A 227 3.32 6.93 7.75
N SER A 228 3.60 5.78 8.37
CA SER A 228 4.92 5.48 8.92
C SER A 228 5.97 5.37 7.82
N ILE A 229 5.67 4.64 6.75
CA ILE A 229 6.52 4.50 5.56
C ILE A 229 6.70 5.85 4.85
N ALA A 230 5.61 6.62 4.67
CA ALA A 230 5.68 7.95 4.07
C ALA A 230 6.68 8.86 4.80
N ARG A 231 6.62 8.86 6.13
CA ARG A 231 7.54 9.64 6.97
C ARG A 231 8.98 9.19 6.82
N GLU A 232 9.20 7.88 6.83
CA GLU A 232 10.53 7.33 6.69
C GLU A 232 11.14 7.67 5.35
N ILE A 233 10.40 7.51 4.25
CA ILE A 233 10.85 7.88 2.91
C ILE A 233 11.10 9.39 2.82
N ALA A 234 10.18 10.22 3.30
CA ALA A 234 10.35 11.67 3.26
C ALA A 234 11.60 12.14 4.03
N ALA A 235 11.89 11.53 5.19
CA ALA A 235 13.11 11.81 5.95
C ALA A 235 14.37 11.43 5.16
N GLN A 236 14.35 10.30 4.45
CA GLN A 236 15.48 9.88 3.63
C GLN A 236 15.65 10.76 2.38
N LEU A 237 14.56 11.17 1.75
CA LEU A 237 14.64 12.11 0.62
C LEU A 237 15.13 13.49 1.05
N ALA A 238 14.73 13.96 2.24
CA ALA A 238 15.28 15.18 2.84
C ALA A 238 16.79 15.03 3.08
N TYR A 239 17.25 13.89 3.60
CA TYR A 239 18.67 13.58 3.77
C TYR A 239 19.42 13.60 2.44
N ILE A 240 18.92 12.94 1.40
CA ILE A 240 19.49 12.92 0.05
C ILE A 240 19.68 14.35 -0.45
N ARG A 241 18.64 15.17 -0.35
CA ARG A 241 18.65 16.55 -0.80
C ARG A 241 19.67 17.43 -0.03
N ALA A 242 19.72 17.27 1.30
CA ALA A 242 20.66 18.01 2.13
C ALA A 242 22.13 17.63 1.87
N ASN A 243 22.40 16.44 1.38
CA ASN A 243 23.74 15.91 1.11
C ASN A 243 24.06 15.82 -0.41
N ALA A 244 23.14 16.29 -1.26
CA ALA A 244 23.44 16.46 -2.67
C ALA A 244 24.62 17.46 -2.82
N PRO A 245 25.60 17.17 -3.70
CA PRO A 245 26.62 18.16 -4.00
C PRO A 245 25.91 19.41 -4.56
N ALA A 246 26.29 20.60 -4.09
CA ALA A 246 25.72 21.85 -4.55
C ALA A 246 25.84 21.89 -6.06
N GLY A 247 24.71 21.68 -6.75
CA GLY A 247 24.61 21.87 -8.19
C GLY A 247 24.94 23.32 -8.49
N VAL A 248 25.62 23.55 -9.59
CA VAL A 248 25.94 24.86 -10.14
C VAL A 248 24.71 25.75 -9.98
N GLU A 249 24.85 26.81 -9.21
CA GLU A 249 23.81 27.86 -9.04
C GLU A 249 23.22 28.17 -10.40
N GLU A 250 21.90 28.12 -10.50
CA GLU A 250 21.21 28.68 -11.67
C GLU A 250 21.76 30.07 -11.94
N PRO A 251 22.18 30.39 -13.18
CA PRO A 251 22.61 31.74 -13.49
C PRO A 251 21.44 32.66 -13.14
N THR A 252 21.64 33.48 -12.12
CA THR A 252 20.73 34.59 -11.78
C THR A 252 20.55 35.38 -13.05
N VAL A 253 19.37 35.25 -13.69
CA VAL A 253 18.97 36.12 -14.78
C VAL A 253 18.82 37.50 -14.16
N SER A 254 19.90 38.28 -14.24
CA SER A 254 19.91 39.70 -13.94
C SER A 254 18.99 40.36 -14.95
N SER A 255 17.80 40.71 -14.51
CA SER A 255 16.91 41.59 -15.25
C SER A 255 17.56 42.97 -15.31
N ALA A 256 18.10 43.31 -16.48
CA ALA A 256 18.44 44.68 -16.86
C ALA A 256 17.19 45.41 -17.36
#